data_aded189a9eb6a06c0d8066dc422627b1
#
_entry.id   aded189a9eb6a06c0d8066dc422627b1
#
_cell.length_a   1.000
_cell.length_b   1.000
_cell.length_c   1.000
_cell.angle_alpha   90.00
_cell.angle_beta   90.00
_cell.angle_gamma   90.00
#
_symmetry.space_group_name_H-M   'P 1'
#
loop_
_entity.id
_entity.type
_entity.pdbx_description
1 polymer ?
#
loop_
_entity_poly.entity_id
_entity_poly.type
_entity_poly.pdbx_seq_one_letter_code
_entity_poly.pdbx_strand_id
1 'polypeptide(L)'
;MDMVNVKIDGREYSVPAGSTVLEACRFAGIDVPTLCYLKDINQIGACRLCLVEVVGARGLVTACVYPINEGMEILTNTAKVKAARKTNIELVLSAHEKKCLSCIRSTNCELQKYANEFGADAEYFNNSFPEKPIDTSTAFLVRDNNKCILCRRCIGACEHQGIGAIGAVNRGFDTMVAPAFDKELSETSCISCGQCIVACPVGALYEKDDTAKVFDALADPSKHVVICTAPSVRATIGECFDYEPGTDVEGKMVAAIRRLGFDGVYDMNFTADLTIIEEAHELIDRIQNGGKLPMITSCSPGWVKFCEHYFPDMTDNMSTCKSPQQMFGALYKTYFAKKLGIDPKDIFFVSAIPCTAKKFEVGRPGQDVEGVPGVDVAITTRELARMIQSAGINFRALKDEAFDAPFDIASGAGAIFGATGGVMEAALRTAAETILGTKLEKVEFEDVRGTSPIKTASYKLGDLTVRVAVTSGTANAKKLLRAVQDGSEQYDFIEVMACPGGCVNGGGQPVQDATVRSTVDLKTKRAAVLYGDDDNNELRKSHENPACKKIYEEFFGEPGSHLAHEILHTHYVKRGL
;
A
#
# COMPACT_ATOMS: atom_id res chain seq x y z
N MET A 1 10.00 17.51 25.57
CA MET A 1 10.45 16.11 25.88
C MET A 1 11.64 16.21 26.80
N ASP A 2 11.64 15.43 27.86
CA ASP A 2 12.81 15.35 28.75
C ASP A 2 13.98 14.71 27.99
N MET A 3 15.18 15.19 28.21
CA MET A 3 16.39 14.74 27.54
C MET A 3 17.34 14.13 28.58
N VAL A 4 18.09 13.14 28.15
CA VAL A 4 19.17 12.51 28.94
C VAL A 4 20.49 12.63 28.18
N ASN A 5 21.60 12.85 28.93
CA ASN A 5 22.92 12.97 28.38
C ASN A 5 23.62 11.61 28.40
N VAL A 6 24.15 11.21 27.24
CA VAL A 6 24.80 9.92 27.05
C VAL A 6 26.07 10.09 26.22
N LYS A 7 26.99 9.16 26.34
CA LYS A 7 28.20 9.11 25.53
C LYS A 7 28.10 7.93 24.56
N ILE A 8 28.16 8.20 23.24
CA ILE A 8 28.12 7.17 22.21
C ILE A 8 29.42 7.23 21.38
N ASP A 9 30.13 6.13 21.33
CA ASP A 9 31.45 6.02 20.66
C ASP A 9 32.39 7.18 20.99
N GLY A 10 32.44 7.56 22.28
CA GLY A 10 33.32 8.60 22.81
C GLY A 10 32.83 10.04 22.66
N ARG A 11 31.65 10.28 22.07
CA ARG A 11 31.02 11.61 21.90
C ARG A 11 29.79 11.77 22.78
N GLU A 12 29.60 12.94 23.32
CA GLU A 12 28.40 13.29 24.14
C GLU A 12 27.24 13.68 23.26
N TYR A 13 26.03 13.19 23.62
CA TYR A 13 24.77 13.48 22.97
C TYR A 13 23.69 13.71 24.03
N SER A 14 22.79 14.65 23.74
CA SER A 14 21.54 14.81 24.47
C SER A 14 20.43 14.15 23.65
N VAL A 15 19.79 13.10 24.19
CA VAL A 15 18.82 12.26 23.48
C VAL A 15 17.49 12.21 24.25
N PRO A 16 16.34 11.93 23.59
CA PRO A 16 15.06 11.88 24.27
C PRO A 16 15.04 10.82 25.37
N ALA A 17 14.58 11.18 26.56
CA ALA A 17 14.34 10.25 27.65
C ALA A 17 13.23 9.26 27.28
N GLY A 18 13.35 8.01 27.78
CA GLY A 18 12.39 6.95 27.50
C GLY A 18 12.63 6.23 26.15
N SER A 19 13.62 6.68 25.35
CA SER A 19 14.04 5.97 24.14
C SER A 19 14.78 4.66 24.48
N THR A 20 14.92 3.82 23.47
CA THR A 20 15.88 2.71 23.52
C THR A 20 17.29 3.16 23.12
N VAL A 21 18.30 2.37 23.44
CA VAL A 21 19.68 2.60 22.98
C VAL A 21 19.74 2.66 21.45
N LEU A 22 18.95 1.85 20.73
CA LEU A 22 18.86 1.90 19.27
C LEU A 22 18.37 3.25 18.77
N GLU A 23 17.28 3.76 19.36
CA GLU A 23 16.70 5.05 18.97
C GLU A 23 17.64 6.20 19.29
N ALA A 24 18.31 6.14 20.45
CA ALA A 24 19.34 7.11 20.82
C ALA A 24 20.52 7.12 19.84
N CYS A 25 21.02 5.94 19.42
CA CYS A 25 22.08 5.84 18.40
C CYS A 25 21.62 6.45 17.06
N ARG A 26 20.39 6.12 16.61
CA ARG A 26 19.84 6.67 15.36
C ARG A 26 19.63 8.18 15.44
N PHE A 27 19.18 8.69 16.58
CA PHE A 27 19.07 10.13 16.82
C PHE A 27 20.45 10.83 16.72
N ALA A 28 21.50 10.15 17.16
CA ALA A 28 22.88 10.63 17.04
C ALA A 28 23.51 10.41 15.63
N GLY A 29 22.72 9.92 14.65
CA GLY A 29 23.20 9.64 13.29
C GLY A 29 24.01 8.35 13.15
N ILE A 30 23.95 7.45 14.13
CA ILE A 30 24.67 6.18 14.14
C ILE A 30 23.71 5.04 13.79
N ASP A 31 23.96 4.37 12.64
CA ASP A 31 23.14 3.25 12.20
C ASP A 31 23.60 1.93 12.86
N VAL A 32 22.83 1.49 13.85
CA VAL A 32 23.01 0.19 14.48
C VAL A 32 22.14 -0.84 13.73
N PRO A 33 22.73 -1.91 13.16
CA PRO A 33 22.02 -2.83 12.27
C PRO A 33 20.91 -3.61 12.98
N THR A 34 19.82 -3.88 12.28
CA THR A 34 18.67 -4.63 12.82
C THR A 34 18.06 -5.52 11.74
N LEU A 35 17.52 -6.69 12.12
CA LEU A 35 16.73 -7.56 11.24
C LEU A 35 15.32 -7.83 11.78
N CYS A 36 15.13 -7.84 13.11
CA CYS A 36 13.80 -8.07 13.69
C CYS A 36 13.10 -6.77 14.10
N TYR A 37 13.82 -5.70 14.42
CA TYR A 37 13.23 -4.42 14.80
C TYR A 37 12.58 -3.73 13.57
N LEU A 38 11.36 -3.27 13.76
CA LEU A 38 10.66 -2.38 12.86
C LEU A 38 9.87 -1.38 13.71
N LYS A 39 10.17 -0.10 13.57
CA LYS A 39 9.60 0.97 14.40
C LYS A 39 8.07 0.86 14.42
N ASP A 40 7.47 1.01 15.58
CA ASP A 40 6.02 0.97 15.86
C ASP A 40 5.32 -0.36 15.51
N ILE A 41 6.03 -1.33 14.91
CA ILE A 41 5.47 -2.60 14.44
C ILE A 41 6.02 -3.80 15.23
N ASN A 42 7.34 -3.89 15.40
CA ASN A 42 7.96 -5.09 15.99
C ASN A 42 9.25 -4.79 16.75
N GLN A 43 9.25 -5.05 18.07
CA GLN A 43 10.36 -4.75 18.97
C GLN A 43 10.58 -5.93 19.95
N ILE A 44 11.13 -7.04 19.44
CA ILE A 44 11.22 -8.31 20.19
C ILE A 44 12.64 -8.74 20.56
N GLY A 45 13.68 -8.07 20.09
CA GLY A 45 15.07 -8.37 20.40
C GLY A 45 15.56 -9.77 19.96
N ALA A 46 14.92 -10.41 18.96
CA ALA A 46 15.17 -11.81 18.61
C ALA A 46 16.45 -12.05 17.81
N CYS A 47 16.76 -11.21 16.80
CA CYS A 47 17.87 -11.45 15.87
C CYS A 47 19.26 -11.19 16.46
N ARG A 48 19.35 -10.44 17.55
CA ARG A 48 20.61 -10.07 18.22
C ARG A 48 21.64 -9.36 17.33
N LEU A 49 21.20 -8.76 16.23
CA LEU A 49 22.11 -8.02 15.35
C LEU A 49 22.41 -6.62 15.89
N CYS A 50 21.49 -6.02 16.65
CA CYS A 50 21.66 -4.71 17.27
C CYS A 50 22.49 -4.71 18.58
N LEU A 51 23.33 -5.72 18.80
CA LEU A 51 24.19 -5.77 19.97
C LEU A 51 25.13 -4.57 20.03
N VAL A 52 25.25 -3.97 21.21
CA VAL A 52 26.23 -2.92 21.55
C VAL A 52 26.86 -3.22 22.90
N GLU A 53 27.98 -2.57 23.20
CA GLU A 53 28.62 -2.62 24.51
C GLU A 53 28.14 -1.40 25.31
N VAL A 54 27.74 -1.60 26.56
CA VAL A 54 27.43 -0.54 27.52
C VAL A 54 28.45 -0.67 28.64
N VAL A 55 29.20 0.40 28.91
CA VAL A 55 30.22 0.40 29.97
C VAL A 55 29.57 0.10 31.31
N GLY A 56 30.15 -0.87 32.04
CA GLY A 56 29.60 -1.37 33.30
C GLY A 56 28.55 -2.48 33.18
N ALA A 57 28.09 -2.81 31.99
CA ALA A 57 27.21 -3.95 31.77
C ALA A 57 27.98 -5.28 31.78
N ARG A 58 27.36 -6.38 32.26
CA ARG A 58 28.02 -7.71 32.30
C ARG A 58 28.33 -8.32 30.94
N GLY A 59 27.72 -7.82 29.86
CA GLY A 59 27.89 -8.32 28.51
C GLY A 59 27.30 -7.37 27.47
N LEU A 60 27.27 -7.82 26.21
CA LEU A 60 26.64 -7.06 25.14
C LEU A 60 25.12 -6.97 25.39
N VAL A 61 24.55 -5.79 25.15
CA VAL A 61 23.10 -5.53 25.29
C VAL A 61 22.43 -5.41 23.93
N THR A 62 21.16 -5.73 23.88
CA THR A 62 20.34 -5.68 22.66
C THR A 62 19.72 -4.28 22.54
N ALA A 63 20.34 -3.39 21.76
CA ALA A 63 20.01 -1.97 21.69
C ALA A 63 18.53 -1.67 21.41
N CYS A 64 17.86 -2.48 20.60
CA CYS A 64 16.46 -2.23 20.22
C CYS A 64 15.42 -2.40 21.35
N VAL A 65 15.82 -3.02 22.47
CA VAL A 65 14.95 -3.24 23.64
C VAL A 65 15.57 -2.74 24.95
N TYR A 66 16.80 -2.26 24.91
CA TYR A 66 17.50 -1.78 26.11
C TYR A 66 17.21 -0.28 26.32
N PRO A 67 16.64 0.11 27.47
CA PRO A 67 16.27 1.51 27.72
C PRO A 67 17.52 2.38 27.90
N ILE A 68 17.43 3.63 27.42
CA ILE A 68 18.46 4.64 27.64
C ILE A 68 18.35 5.26 29.04
N ASN A 69 19.48 5.57 29.66
CA ASN A 69 19.51 6.25 30.96
C ASN A 69 20.62 7.32 30.99
N GLU A 70 20.47 8.32 31.86
CA GLU A 70 21.45 9.39 32.09
C GLU A 70 22.84 8.85 32.38
N GLY A 71 23.86 9.43 31.78
CA GLY A 71 25.28 9.09 31.98
C GLY A 71 25.73 7.76 31.34
N MET A 72 24.88 7.12 30.53
CA MET A 72 25.22 5.85 29.89
C MET A 72 26.33 6.04 28.84
N GLU A 73 27.35 5.19 28.87
CA GLU A 73 28.42 5.14 27.86
C GLU A 73 28.24 3.89 26.97
N ILE A 74 28.04 4.11 25.68
CA ILE A 74 27.67 3.11 24.68
C ILE A 74 28.78 3.03 23.62
N LEU A 75 29.21 1.81 23.30
CA LEU A 75 30.20 1.53 22.25
C LEU A 75 29.54 0.64 21.18
N THR A 76 29.36 1.17 19.98
CA THR A 76 28.62 0.51 18.90
C THR A 76 29.49 -0.32 17.97
N ASN A 77 30.83 -0.13 18.02
CA ASN A 77 31.75 -0.56 16.96
C ASN A 77 33.04 -1.24 17.48
N THR A 78 32.98 -1.91 18.65
CA THR A 78 34.12 -2.65 19.18
C THR A 78 34.37 -3.97 18.43
N ALA A 79 35.58 -4.53 18.52
CA ALA A 79 35.90 -5.83 17.93
C ALA A 79 34.95 -6.93 18.45
N LYS A 80 34.61 -6.89 19.75
CA LYS A 80 33.65 -7.80 20.38
C LYS A 80 32.26 -7.69 19.81
N VAL A 81 31.75 -6.47 19.58
CA VAL A 81 30.45 -6.21 18.94
C VAL A 81 30.45 -6.74 17.51
N LYS A 82 31.46 -6.44 16.70
CA LYS A 82 31.58 -6.92 15.32
C LYS A 82 31.61 -8.44 15.22
N ALA A 83 32.39 -9.11 16.05
CA ALA A 83 32.45 -10.57 16.08
C ALA A 83 31.09 -11.19 16.43
N ALA A 84 30.40 -10.65 17.46
CA ALA A 84 29.10 -11.14 17.85
C ALA A 84 28.03 -10.95 16.76
N ARG A 85 28.02 -9.79 16.06
CA ARG A 85 27.12 -9.54 14.93
C ARG A 85 27.37 -10.49 13.78
N LYS A 86 28.65 -10.71 13.40
CA LYS A 86 29.04 -11.69 12.37
C LYS A 86 28.50 -13.07 12.70
N THR A 87 28.77 -13.60 13.89
CA THR A 87 28.29 -14.91 14.33
C THR A 87 26.76 -15.01 14.29
N ASN A 88 26.04 -13.97 14.72
CA ASN A 88 24.57 -13.96 14.67
C ASN A 88 24.04 -14.01 13.23
N ILE A 89 24.70 -13.34 12.28
CA ILE A 89 24.31 -13.41 10.86
C ILE A 89 24.57 -14.83 10.32
N GLU A 90 25.72 -15.43 10.63
CA GLU A 90 26.07 -16.80 10.24
C GLU A 90 25.07 -17.82 10.78
N LEU A 91 24.60 -17.65 12.05
CA LEU A 91 23.53 -18.46 12.61
C LEU A 91 22.19 -18.27 11.87
N VAL A 92 21.83 -17.06 11.48
CA VAL A 92 20.63 -16.80 10.68
C VAL A 92 20.76 -17.44 9.30
N LEU A 93 21.91 -17.32 8.65
CA LEU A 93 22.19 -17.93 7.33
C LEU A 93 22.17 -19.46 7.36
N SER A 94 22.47 -20.08 8.50
CA SER A 94 22.47 -21.56 8.63
C SER A 94 21.10 -22.19 8.40
N ALA A 95 20.02 -21.43 8.64
CA ALA A 95 18.62 -21.88 8.46
C ALA A 95 17.91 -21.21 7.28
N HIS A 96 18.65 -20.45 6.44
CA HIS A 96 18.10 -19.68 5.33
C HIS A 96 18.49 -20.30 3.97
N GLU A 97 17.53 -20.41 3.04
CA GLU A 97 17.80 -20.84 1.68
C GLU A 97 18.64 -19.80 0.94
N LYS A 98 19.87 -20.16 0.55
CA LYS A 98 20.91 -19.26 0.02
C LYS A 98 20.86 -19.06 -1.50
N LYS A 99 19.69 -19.18 -2.13
CA LYS A 99 19.50 -18.96 -3.58
C LYS A 99 19.36 -17.48 -3.94
N CYS A 100 20.32 -16.65 -3.54
CA CYS A 100 20.24 -15.19 -3.68
C CYS A 100 20.10 -14.71 -5.12
N LEU A 101 20.77 -15.36 -6.09
CA LEU A 101 20.76 -14.94 -7.50
C LEU A 101 19.38 -15.07 -8.17
N SER A 102 18.54 -15.99 -7.71
CA SER A 102 17.17 -16.19 -8.18
C SER A 102 16.10 -15.70 -7.21
N CYS A 103 16.52 -15.03 -6.13
CA CYS A 103 15.60 -14.51 -5.14
C CYS A 103 14.99 -13.19 -5.61
N ILE A 104 13.67 -13.05 -5.45
CA ILE A 104 12.95 -11.80 -5.77
C ILE A 104 13.44 -10.57 -4.99
N ARG A 105 14.13 -10.78 -3.86
CA ARG A 105 14.74 -9.75 -3.03
C ARG A 105 16.24 -9.60 -3.26
N SER A 106 16.80 -10.22 -4.34
CA SER A 106 18.20 -10.00 -4.70
C SER A 106 18.48 -8.49 -4.85
N THR A 107 19.62 -8.03 -4.33
CA THR A 107 20.02 -6.61 -4.26
C THR A 107 19.19 -5.69 -3.34
N ASN A 108 18.02 -6.12 -2.89
CA ASN A 108 17.16 -5.38 -1.94
C ASN A 108 16.75 -6.29 -0.76
N CYS A 109 17.74 -6.91 -0.10
CA CYS A 109 17.55 -7.82 1.04
C CYS A 109 18.41 -7.36 2.22
N GLU A 110 17.77 -7.05 3.37
CA GLU A 110 18.50 -6.60 4.56
C GLU A 110 19.48 -7.68 5.08
N LEU A 111 19.14 -8.98 4.96
CA LEU A 111 20.07 -10.06 5.35
C LEU A 111 21.30 -10.11 4.43
N GLN A 112 21.11 -10.01 3.11
CA GLN A 112 22.21 -10.00 2.13
C GLN A 112 23.13 -8.79 2.36
N LYS A 113 22.55 -7.60 2.60
CA LYS A 113 23.28 -6.38 2.94
C LYS A 113 24.21 -6.62 4.14
N TYR A 114 23.65 -7.07 5.26
CA TYR A 114 24.43 -7.27 6.48
C TYR A 114 25.40 -8.45 6.40
N ALA A 115 25.07 -9.52 5.67
CA ALA A 115 26.01 -10.61 5.42
C ALA A 115 27.27 -10.12 4.69
N ASN A 116 27.11 -9.26 3.69
CA ASN A 116 28.21 -8.64 2.98
C ASN A 116 28.99 -7.66 3.87
N GLU A 117 28.31 -6.76 4.59
CA GLU A 117 28.95 -5.74 5.46
C GLU A 117 29.80 -6.35 6.56
N PHE A 118 29.38 -7.47 7.15
CA PHE A 118 30.12 -8.14 8.23
C PHE A 118 31.04 -9.27 7.75
N GLY A 119 31.10 -9.53 6.43
CA GLY A 119 31.90 -10.62 5.87
C GLY A 119 31.50 -11.98 6.47
N ALA A 120 30.18 -12.22 6.61
CA ALA A 120 29.66 -13.46 7.17
C ALA A 120 29.88 -14.63 6.21
N ASP A 121 30.35 -15.76 6.75
CA ASP A 121 30.49 -17.00 6.00
C ASP A 121 29.15 -17.74 6.02
N ALA A 122 28.52 -17.85 4.86
CA ALA A 122 27.23 -18.51 4.72
C ALA A 122 27.27 -20.02 5.00
N GLU A 123 28.45 -20.64 4.93
CA GLU A 123 28.66 -22.07 5.17
C GLU A 123 29.30 -22.38 6.52
N TYR A 124 29.56 -21.37 7.36
CA TYR A 124 30.22 -21.52 8.66
C TYR A 124 29.48 -22.51 9.58
N PHE A 125 28.14 -22.39 9.66
CA PHE A 125 27.29 -23.37 10.32
C PHE A 125 26.59 -24.19 9.24
N ASN A 126 27.17 -25.31 8.89
CA ASN A 126 26.59 -26.19 7.86
C ASN A 126 25.48 -27.05 8.45
N ASN A 127 24.25 -26.62 8.30
CA ASN A 127 23.06 -27.33 8.73
C ASN A 127 22.18 -27.73 7.55
N SER A 128 21.61 -28.92 7.61
CA SER A 128 20.57 -29.38 6.69
C SER A 128 19.23 -29.34 7.42
N PHE A 129 18.36 -28.44 7.01
CA PHE A 129 16.97 -28.40 7.49
C PHE A 129 16.03 -29.03 6.46
N PRO A 130 14.96 -29.69 6.91
CA PRO A 130 13.94 -30.20 5.99
C PRO A 130 13.31 -29.03 5.23
N GLU A 131 13.08 -29.25 3.95
CA GLU A 131 12.40 -28.28 3.08
C GLU A 131 10.97 -28.04 3.61
N LYS A 132 10.58 -26.77 3.69
CA LYS A 132 9.27 -26.33 4.15
C LYS A 132 8.35 -26.08 2.96
N PRO A 133 7.04 -26.36 3.08
CA PRO A 133 6.10 -26.09 1.99
C PRO A 133 6.02 -24.60 1.67
N ILE A 134 5.87 -24.29 0.39
CA ILE A 134 5.63 -22.94 -0.12
C ILE A 134 4.13 -22.76 -0.31
N ASP A 135 3.55 -21.76 0.35
CA ASP A 135 2.13 -21.43 0.21
C ASP A 135 1.93 -20.43 -0.93
N THR A 136 1.22 -20.86 -1.97
CA THR A 136 0.83 -20.06 -3.14
C THR A 136 -0.68 -19.96 -3.30
N SER A 137 -1.43 -20.28 -2.25
CA SER A 137 -2.89 -20.43 -2.27
C SER A 137 -3.65 -19.13 -2.57
N THR A 138 -3.05 -17.97 -2.29
CA THR A 138 -3.69 -16.67 -2.55
C THR A 138 -3.36 -16.14 -3.95
N ALA A 139 -4.23 -15.27 -4.47
CA ALA A 139 -3.98 -14.57 -5.74
C ALA A 139 -2.90 -13.49 -5.66
N PHE A 140 -2.45 -13.09 -4.46
CA PHE A 140 -1.64 -11.89 -4.28
C PHE A 140 -0.28 -12.11 -3.60
N LEU A 141 -0.08 -13.22 -2.89
CA LEU A 141 1.10 -13.44 -2.04
C LEU A 141 1.61 -14.87 -2.16
N VAL A 142 2.94 -14.99 -2.17
CA VAL A 142 3.66 -16.24 -1.96
C VAL A 142 4.35 -16.19 -0.59
N ARG A 143 4.25 -17.28 0.17
CA ARG A 143 4.91 -17.44 1.46
C ARG A 143 5.88 -18.62 1.41
N ASP A 144 7.17 -18.32 1.44
CA ASP A 144 8.28 -19.27 1.38
C ASP A 144 9.04 -19.30 2.72
N ASN A 145 8.70 -20.27 3.55
CA ASN A 145 9.33 -20.41 4.88
C ASN A 145 10.80 -20.89 4.82
N ASN A 146 11.30 -21.36 3.65
CA ASN A 146 12.71 -21.73 3.49
C ASN A 146 13.62 -20.49 3.55
N LYS A 147 13.06 -19.32 3.21
CA LYS A 147 13.74 -18.01 3.31
C LYS A 147 13.41 -17.25 4.58
N CYS A 148 12.58 -17.79 5.48
CA CYS A 148 12.15 -17.09 6.67
C CYS A 148 13.25 -17.11 7.75
N ILE A 149 13.58 -15.91 8.26
CA ILE A 149 14.57 -15.73 9.36
C ILE A 149 13.91 -15.59 10.75
N LEU A 150 12.62 -15.89 10.86
CA LEU A 150 11.82 -15.83 12.10
C LEU A 150 11.89 -14.47 12.82
N CYS A 151 12.06 -13.39 12.09
CA CYS A 151 12.12 -12.03 12.66
C CYS A 151 10.78 -11.53 13.18
N ARG A 152 9.66 -12.15 12.78
CA ARG A 152 8.27 -11.86 13.18
C ARG A 152 7.76 -10.46 12.79
N ARG A 153 8.45 -9.68 11.97
CA ARG A 153 7.95 -8.37 11.50
C ARG A 153 6.59 -8.50 10.79
N CYS A 154 6.39 -9.55 10.01
CA CYS A 154 5.13 -9.81 9.31
C CYS A 154 3.97 -10.13 10.25
N ILE A 155 4.23 -10.83 11.35
CA ILE A 155 3.25 -11.11 12.41
C ILE A 155 2.84 -9.78 13.05
N GLY A 156 3.80 -8.98 13.53
CA GLY A 156 3.52 -7.66 14.09
C GLY A 156 2.75 -6.75 13.12
N ALA A 157 3.10 -6.76 11.83
CA ALA A 157 2.36 -5.98 10.83
C ALA A 157 0.91 -6.46 10.65
N CYS A 158 0.67 -7.78 10.70
CA CYS A 158 -0.67 -8.35 10.62
C CYS A 158 -1.51 -8.05 11.86
N GLU A 159 -0.90 -8.11 13.05
CA GLU A 159 -1.52 -7.74 14.32
C GLU A 159 -1.83 -6.23 14.38
N HIS A 160 -0.91 -5.39 13.88
CA HIS A 160 -1.13 -3.94 13.79
C HIS A 160 -2.31 -3.57 12.89
N GLN A 161 -2.61 -4.40 11.90
CA GLN A 161 -3.83 -4.30 11.09
C GLN A 161 -5.08 -4.87 11.80
N GLY A 162 -4.94 -5.48 12.96
CA GLY A 162 -6.05 -6.09 13.71
C GLY A 162 -6.60 -7.37 13.09
N ILE A 163 -5.80 -8.07 12.26
CA ILE A 163 -6.20 -9.28 11.52
C ILE A 163 -5.69 -10.56 12.19
N GLY A 164 -4.37 -10.68 12.40
CA GLY A 164 -3.77 -11.86 13.02
C GLY A 164 -3.88 -13.15 12.19
N ALA A 165 -3.91 -13.06 10.85
CA ALA A 165 -4.06 -14.23 9.96
C ALA A 165 -2.84 -15.16 9.98
N ILE A 166 -1.67 -14.68 10.41
CA ILE A 166 -0.42 -15.44 10.50
C ILE A 166 0.21 -15.28 11.88
N GLY A 167 0.79 -16.35 12.39
CA GLY A 167 1.49 -16.41 13.67
C GLY A 167 2.73 -17.27 13.60
N ALA A 168 3.44 -17.42 14.72
CA ALA A 168 4.48 -18.43 14.86
C ALA A 168 3.81 -19.76 15.21
N VAL A 169 4.01 -20.78 14.39
CA VAL A 169 3.51 -22.13 14.60
C VAL A 169 4.69 -23.09 14.85
N ASN A 170 4.42 -24.21 15.51
CA ASN A 170 5.41 -25.18 15.94
C ASN A 170 6.45 -24.60 16.92
N ARG A 171 7.53 -25.31 17.18
CA ARG A 171 8.59 -24.92 18.10
C ARG A 171 9.96 -25.46 17.68
N GLY A 172 11.03 -24.90 18.28
CA GLY A 172 12.39 -25.30 17.96
C GLY A 172 12.74 -25.01 16.50
N PHE A 173 13.39 -25.95 15.85
CA PHE A 173 13.78 -25.83 14.44
C PHE A 173 12.61 -25.95 13.47
N ASP A 174 11.48 -26.51 13.88
CA ASP A 174 10.26 -26.63 13.07
C ASP A 174 9.42 -25.34 13.11
N THR A 175 9.84 -24.34 13.87
CA THR A 175 9.13 -23.06 13.93
C THR A 175 9.03 -22.44 12.55
N MET A 176 7.84 -22.01 12.18
CA MET A 176 7.58 -21.28 10.94
C MET A 176 6.50 -20.21 11.14
N VAL A 177 6.39 -19.29 10.21
CA VAL A 177 5.31 -18.31 10.15
C VAL A 177 4.21 -18.86 9.26
N ALA A 178 3.04 -19.10 9.81
CA ALA A 178 1.90 -19.69 9.09
C ALA A 178 0.56 -19.29 9.74
N PRO A 179 -0.57 -19.53 9.05
CA PRO A 179 -1.87 -19.60 9.70
C PRO A 179 -1.93 -20.70 10.75
N ALA A 180 -2.89 -20.59 11.68
CA ALA A 180 -3.13 -21.63 12.67
C ALA A 180 -3.68 -22.92 12.03
N PHE A 181 -3.39 -24.07 12.66
CA PHE A 181 -3.94 -25.39 12.28
C PHE A 181 -3.57 -25.86 10.87
N ASP A 182 -2.36 -25.51 10.41
CA ASP A 182 -1.83 -25.87 9.08
C ASP A 182 -2.72 -25.47 7.89
N LYS A 183 -3.59 -24.48 8.09
CA LYS A 183 -4.40 -23.91 7.01
C LYS A 183 -3.56 -23.19 5.98
N GLU A 184 -4.06 -23.16 4.76
CA GLU A 184 -3.58 -22.25 3.73
C GLU A 184 -4.00 -20.81 4.04
N LEU A 185 -3.24 -19.82 3.56
CA LEU A 185 -3.56 -18.41 3.80
C LEU A 185 -4.90 -18.00 3.16
N SER A 186 -5.28 -18.64 2.06
CA SER A 186 -6.57 -18.47 1.37
C SER A 186 -7.78 -18.83 2.24
N GLU A 187 -7.61 -19.74 3.21
CA GLU A 187 -8.67 -20.22 4.12
C GLU A 187 -8.84 -19.35 5.37
N THR A 188 -8.14 -18.23 5.45
CA THR A 188 -8.15 -17.32 6.61
C THR A 188 -8.89 -16.03 6.31
N SER A 189 -9.16 -15.24 7.36
CA SER A 189 -9.67 -13.88 7.22
C SER A 189 -8.63 -12.85 6.75
N CYS A 190 -7.57 -13.29 6.04
CA CYS A 190 -6.57 -12.41 5.45
C CYS A 190 -7.22 -11.44 4.46
N ILE A 191 -6.97 -10.15 4.63
CA ILE A 191 -7.55 -9.08 3.82
C ILE A 191 -6.72 -8.68 2.59
N SER A 192 -5.71 -9.45 2.27
CA SER A 192 -4.85 -9.24 1.09
C SER A 192 -4.07 -7.90 1.07
N CYS A 193 -3.92 -7.21 2.20
CA CYS A 193 -3.33 -5.86 2.26
C CYS A 193 -1.83 -5.79 1.97
N GLY A 194 -1.08 -6.91 2.02
CA GLY A 194 0.35 -6.98 1.74
C GLY A 194 1.27 -6.26 2.73
N GLN A 195 0.79 -5.77 3.88
CA GLN A 195 1.63 -5.12 4.89
C GLN A 195 2.71 -6.07 5.45
N CYS A 196 2.44 -7.36 5.46
CA CYS A 196 3.42 -8.40 5.80
C CYS A 196 4.56 -8.50 4.78
N ILE A 197 4.31 -8.23 3.49
CA ILE A 197 5.33 -8.22 2.42
C ILE A 197 6.30 -7.06 2.65
N VAL A 198 5.79 -5.84 2.79
CA VAL A 198 6.64 -4.65 2.98
C VAL A 198 7.35 -4.63 4.34
N ALA A 199 6.88 -5.42 5.31
CA ALA A 199 7.55 -5.60 6.59
C ALA A 199 8.67 -6.67 6.55
N CYS A 200 8.64 -7.59 5.57
CA CYS A 200 9.60 -8.69 5.49
C CYS A 200 10.99 -8.19 5.05
N PRO A 201 12.07 -8.43 5.84
CA PRO A 201 13.41 -7.98 5.50
C PRO A 201 14.12 -8.86 4.47
N VAL A 202 13.50 -10.00 4.11
CA VAL A 202 14.05 -11.01 3.19
C VAL A 202 13.01 -11.45 2.16
N GLY A 203 13.31 -12.41 1.30
CA GLY A 203 12.40 -12.93 0.27
C GLY A 203 11.43 -14.02 0.75
N ALA A 204 11.06 -14.08 2.04
CA ALA A 204 10.14 -15.09 2.56
C ALA A 204 8.65 -14.77 2.27
N LEU A 205 8.32 -13.50 2.11
CA LEU A 205 6.99 -13.03 1.71
C LEU A 205 7.16 -12.07 0.55
N TYR A 206 6.47 -12.34 -0.54
CA TYR A 206 6.50 -11.50 -1.74
C TYR A 206 5.17 -11.59 -2.49
N GLU A 207 4.91 -10.62 -3.35
CA GLU A 207 3.74 -10.65 -4.21
C GLU A 207 3.83 -11.79 -5.23
N LYS A 208 2.68 -12.42 -5.52
CA LYS A 208 2.57 -13.38 -6.62
C LYS A 208 2.85 -12.64 -7.93
N ASP A 209 3.85 -13.07 -8.66
CA ASP A 209 4.33 -12.38 -9.85
C ASP A 209 3.43 -12.68 -11.05
N ASP A 210 2.80 -11.65 -11.60
CA ASP A 210 1.94 -11.71 -12.76
C ASP A 210 2.58 -11.07 -14.02
N THR A 211 3.86 -10.67 -13.95
CA THR A 211 4.55 -10.01 -15.06
C THR A 211 4.63 -10.87 -16.32
N ALA A 212 4.74 -12.21 -16.16
CA ALA A 212 4.74 -13.13 -17.29
C ALA A 212 3.44 -13.03 -18.12
N LYS A 213 2.27 -12.93 -17.45
CA LYS A 213 0.98 -12.76 -18.15
C LYS A 213 0.93 -11.50 -19.01
N VAL A 214 1.56 -10.42 -18.50
CA VAL A 214 1.62 -9.15 -19.24
C VAL A 214 2.56 -9.27 -20.43
N PHE A 215 3.75 -9.87 -20.25
CA PHE A 215 4.68 -10.08 -21.36
C PHE A 215 4.11 -11.02 -22.44
N ASP A 216 3.39 -12.07 -22.04
CA ASP A 216 2.72 -12.99 -22.97
C ASP A 216 1.65 -12.23 -23.79
N ALA A 217 0.86 -11.36 -23.15
CA ALA A 217 -0.12 -10.53 -23.84
C ALA A 217 0.53 -9.50 -24.79
N LEU A 218 1.61 -8.84 -24.36
CA LEU A 218 2.38 -7.91 -25.21
C LEU A 218 3.03 -8.59 -26.44
N ALA A 219 3.32 -9.88 -26.31
CA ALA A 219 3.89 -10.67 -27.41
C ALA A 219 2.82 -11.23 -28.38
N ASP A 220 1.55 -11.18 -28.01
CA ASP A 220 0.43 -11.68 -28.83
C ASP A 220 -0.11 -10.57 -29.75
N PRO A 221 0.15 -10.61 -31.08
CA PRO A 221 -0.28 -9.56 -32.00
C PRO A 221 -1.82 -9.49 -32.19
N SER A 222 -2.57 -10.46 -31.66
CA SER A 222 -4.04 -10.44 -31.68
C SER A 222 -4.64 -9.64 -30.53
N LYS A 223 -3.83 -9.24 -29.54
CA LYS A 223 -4.27 -8.49 -28.37
C LYS A 223 -3.98 -7.00 -28.49
N HIS A 224 -4.94 -6.20 -28.07
CA HIS A 224 -4.77 -4.77 -27.80
C HIS A 224 -4.47 -4.60 -26.33
N VAL A 225 -3.20 -4.36 -25.98
CA VAL A 225 -2.70 -4.38 -24.61
C VAL A 225 -2.54 -2.96 -24.08
N VAL A 226 -3.33 -2.61 -23.07
CA VAL A 226 -3.32 -1.26 -22.48
C VAL A 226 -3.08 -1.32 -20.99
N ILE A 227 -2.56 -0.22 -20.45
CA ILE A 227 -2.26 -0.10 -19.02
C ILE A 227 -2.74 1.23 -18.45
N CYS A 228 -3.29 1.18 -17.23
CA CYS A 228 -3.50 2.38 -16.42
C CYS A 228 -2.62 2.35 -15.15
N THR A 229 -2.23 3.52 -14.66
CA THR A 229 -1.41 3.64 -13.45
C THR A 229 -2.15 4.39 -12.34
N ALA A 230 -2.15 3.84 -11.12
CA ALA A 230 -2.73 4.52 -9.97
C ALA A 230 -1.89 5.75 -9.54
N PRO A 231 -2.53 6.79 -8.95
CA PRO A 231 -1.85 8.07 -8.65
C PRO A 231 -0.57 7.92 -7.83
N SER A 232 -0.54 7.06 -6.82
CA SER A 232 0.64 6.91 -5.97
C SER A 232 1.80 6.14 -6.60
N VAL A 233 1.65 5.55 -7.81
CA VAL A 233 2.77 4.88 -8.50
C VAL A 233 3.81 5.89 -8.93
N ARG A 234 3.41 7.06 -9.49
CA ARG A 234 4.32 8.15 -9.89
C ARG A 234 5.17 8.67 -8.74
N ALA A 235 4.60 8.71 -7.53
CA ALA A 235 5.26 9.17 -6.31
C ALA A 235 6.25 8.17 -5.69
N THR A 236 6.30 6.93 -6.20
CA THR A 236 7.00 5.84 -5.49
C THR A 236 7.88 4.97 -6.37
N ILE A 237 7.53 4.76 -7.66
CA ILE A 237 8.30 3.86 -8.53
C ILE A 237 9.76 4.29 -8.69
N GLY A 238 10.03 5.59 -8.60
CA GLY A 238 11.38 6.15 -8.63
C GLY A 238 12.32 5.55 -7.57
N GLU A 239 11.78 5.14 -6.41
CA GLU A 239 12.55 4.49 -5.34
C GLU A 239 13.19 3.15 -5.78
N CYS A 240 12.64 2.48 -6.80
CA CYS A 240 13.22 1.29 -7.41
C CYS A 240 14.37 1.61 -8.39
N PHE A 241 14.61 2.88 -8.65
CA PHE A 241 15.63 3.41 -9.57
C PHE A 241 16.52 4.45 -8.91
N ASP A 242 16.74 4.33 -7.59
CA ASP A 242 17.60 5.17 -6.76
C ASP A 242 17.21 6.65 -6.71
N TYR A 243 15.93 6.96 -6.83
CA TYR A 243 15.38 8.28 -6.48
C TYR A 243 15.05 8.35 -5.00
N GLU A 244 15.13 9.55 -4.45
CA GLU A 244 14.70 9.80 -3.07
C GLU A 244 13.20 9.56 -2.90
N PRO A 245 12.76 9.00 -1.76
CA PRO A 245 11.34 8.82 -1.48
C PRO A 245 10.54 10.13 -1.59
N GLY A 246 9.42 10.09 -2.33
CA GLY A 246 8.59 11.26 -2.60
C GLY A 246 9.13 12.13 -3.74
N THR A 247 9.86 11.56 -4.68
CA THR A 247 10.18 12.21 -5.95
C THR A 247 9.09 11.84 -6.97
N ASP A 248 8.49 12.85 -7.58
CA ASP A 248 7.60 12.64 -8.71
C ASP A 248 8.41 12.24 -9.95
N VAL A 249 8.00 11.13 -10.57
CA VAL A 249 8.62 10.60 -11.80
C VAL A 249 7.56 10.23 -12.84
N GLU A 250 6.39 10.89 -12.84
CA GLU A 250 5.28 10.61 -13.75
C GLU A 250 5.71 10.48 -15.20
N GLY A 251 6.30 11.52 -15.76
CA GLY A 251 6.67 11.53 -17.18
C GLY A 251 7.68 10.44 -17.55
N LYS A 252 8.63 10.13 -16.66
CA LYS A 252 9.58 9.03 -16.87
C LYS A 252 8.90 7.67 -16.77
N MET A 253 7.94 7.53 -15.87
CA MET A 253 7.12 6.32 -15.72
C MET A 253 6.33 6.05 -17.00
N VAL A 254 5.63 7.04 -17.53
CA VAL A 254 4.88 6.94 -18.81
C VAL A 254 5.82 6.56 -19.96
N ALA A 255 6.95 7.25 -20.07
CA ALA A 255 7.97 6.97 -21.08
C ALA A 255 8.53 5.53 -20.99
N ALA A 256 8.75 5.02 -19.79
CA ALA A 256 9.22 3.66 -19.57
C ALA A 256 8.16 2.61 -19.95
N ILE A 257 6.91 2.83 -19.53
CA ILE A 257 5.79 1.93 -19.84
C ILE A 257 5.55 1.86 -21.36
N ARG A 258 5.58 2.99 -22.06
CA ARG A 258 5.43 3.00 -23.51
C ARG A 258 6.51 2.19 -24.22
N ARG A 259 7.75 2.19 -23.70
CA ARG A 259 8.86 1.36 -24.22
C ARG A 259 8.73 -0.12 -23.92
N LEU A 260 7.86 -0.53 -23.00
CA LEU A 260 7.51 -1.94 -22.80
C LEU A 260 6.61 -2.49 -23.92
N GLY A 261 6.02 -1.60 -24.75
CA GLY A 261 5.23 -2.00 -25.92
C GLY A 261 3.71 -2.01 -25.71
N PHE A 262 3.19 -1.32 -24.70
CA PHE A 262 1.75 -1.14 -24.53
C PHE A 262 1.17 -0.26 -25.65
N ASP A 263 -0.03 -0.61 -26.11
CA ASP A 263 -0.76 0.14 -27.15
C ASP A 263 -1.38 1.45 -26.60
N GLY A 264 -1.58 1.54 -25.30
CA GLY A 264 -2.06 2.74 -24.61
C GLY A 264 -1.62 2.79 -23.15
N VAL A 265 -1.23 3.98 -22.69
CA VAL A 265 -0.77 4.25 -21.32
C VAL A 265 -1.63 5.38 -20.72
N TYR A 266 -2.43 5.05 -19.72
CA TYR A 266 -3.48 5.93 -19.22
C TYR A 266 -3.33 6.26 -17.72
N ASP A 267 -3.86 7.43 -17.33
CA ASP A 267 -3.92 7.86 -15.92
C ASP A 267 -5.22 7.40 -15.25
N MET A 268 -5.10 6.61 -14.18
CA MET A 268 -6.25 6.20 -13.37
C MET A 268 -6.92 7.37 -12.64
N ASN A 269 -6.28 8.52 -12.52
CA ASN A 269 -6.88 9.73 -11.93
C ASN A 269 -8.16 10.12 -12.68
N PHE A 270 -8.24 9.88 -13.99
CA PHE A 270 -9.44 10.07 -14.77
C PHE A 270 -10.64 9.27 -14.22
N THR A 271 -10.46 7.98 -13.93
CA THR A 271 -11.55 7.17 -13.36
C THR A 271 -11.73 7.35 -11.86
N ALA A 272 -10.75 7.93 -11.16
CA ALA A 272 -10.98 8.44 -9.82
C ALA A 272 -11.99 9.61 -9.84
N ASP A 273 -11.91 10.51 -10.83
CA ASP A 273 -12.91 11.55 -11.05
C ASP A 273 -14.29 10.97 -11.34
N LEU A 274 -14.37 9.95 -12.20
CA LEU A 274 -15.63 9.25 -12.49
C LEU A 274 -16.23 8.60 -11.24
N THR A 275 -15.38 7.97 -10.41
CA THR A 275 -15.79 7.37 -9.14
C THR A 275 -16.38 8.42 -8.19
N ILE A 276 -15.75 9.60 -8.09
CA ILE A 276 -16.25 10.68 -7.23
C ILE A 276 -17.59 11.22 -7.71
N ILE A 277 -17.79 11.32 -9.01
CA ILE A 277 -19.07 11.78 -9.56
C ILE A 277 -20.21 10.83 -9.16
N GLU A 278 -20.00 9.51 -9.33
CA GLU A 278 -20.97 8.49 -8.92
C GLU A 278 -21.14 8.40 -7.40
N GLU A 279 -20.03 8.40 -6.63
CA GLU A 279 -20.06 8.25 -5.18
C GLU A 279 -20.65 9.49 -4.48
N ALA A 280 -20.39 10.70 -4.98
CA ALA A 280 -21.02 11.91 -4.48
C ALA A 280 -22.53 11.94 -4.79
N HIS A 281 -22.92 11.48 -5.99
CA HIS A 281 -24.33 11.33 -6.35
C HIS A 281 -25.03 10.33 -5.41
N GLU A 282 -24.45 9.16 -5.19
CA GLU A 282 -24.97 8.14 -4.27
C GLU A 282 -25.08 8.68 -2.83
N LEU A 283 -24.08 9.43 -2.35
CA LEU A 283 -24.12 10.04 -1.01
C LEU A 283 -25.28 11.03 -0.88
N ILE A 284 -25.46 11.92 -1.85
CA ILE A 284 -26.53 12.91 -1.86
C ILE A 284 -27.89 12.23 -1.88
N ASP A 285 -28.06 11.21 -2.74
CA ASP A 285 -29.30 10.43 -2.82
C ASP A 285 -29.64 9.76 -1.49
N ARG A 286 -28.66 9.09 -0.84
CA ARG A 286 -28.84 8.46 0.47
C ARG A 286 -29.24 9.46 1.57
N ILE A 287 -28.68 10.67 1.56
CA ILE A 287 -29.01 11.71 2.53
C ILE A 287 -30.41 12.28 2.28
N GLN A 288 -30.76 12.56 1.02
CA GLN A 288 -32.01 13.23 0.68
C GLN A 288 -33.22 12.28 0.64
N ASN A 289 -33.02 11.06 0.19
CA ASN A 289 -34.08 10.08 -0.04
C ASN A 289 -34.15 8.97 1.03
N GLY A 290 -33.36 9.07 2.11
CA GLY A 290 -33.45 8.18 3.27
C GLY A 290 -32.74 6.84 3.08
N GLY A 291 -31.60 6.83 2.39
CA GLY A 291 -30.74 5.66 2.24
C GLY A 291 -29.97 5.29 3.51
N LYS A 292 -29.23 4.18 3.46
CA LYS A 292 -28.48 3.68 4.63
C LYS A 292 -27.24 4.53 4.89
N LEU A 293 -27.15 5.11 6.07
CA LEU A 293 -26.00 5.91 6.55
C LEU A 293 -25.36 5.26 7.79
N PRO A 294 -24.08 5.52 8.08
CA PRO A 294 -23.16 6.26 7.22
C PRO A 294 -22.91 5.53 5.90
N MET A 295 -22.73 6.28 4.82
CA MET A 295 -22.14 5.70 3.62
C MET A 295 -20.63 5.54 3.84
N ILE A 296 -20.03 4.43 3.38
CA ILE A 296 -18.61 4.14 3.56
C ILE A 296 -17.96 3.91 2.20
N THR A 297 -16.83 4.55 1.93
CA THR A 297 -16.11 4.38 0.65
C THR A 297 -15.77 2.92 0.37
N SER A 298 -15.71 2.54 -0.92
CA SER A 298 -15.50 1.16 -1.36
C SER A 298 -14.27 0.93 -2.25
N CYS A 299 -13.51 1.97 -2.58
CA CYS A 299 -12.38 1.89 -3.51
C CYS A 299 -11.18 1.07 -2.98
N SER A 300 -11.13 0.76 -1.67
CA SER A 300 -10.06 -0.01 -1.02
C SER A 300 -10.44 -1.48 -0.83
N PRO A 301 -10.02 -2.43 -1.70
CA PRO A 301 -10.48 -3.82 -1.65
C PRO A 301 -10.02 -4.58 -0.40
N GLY A 302 -8.92 -4.16 0.23
CA GLY A 302 -8.52 -4.69 1.54
C GLY A 302 -9.51 -4.31 2.64
N TRP A 303 -10.05 -3.09 2.60
CA TRP A 303 -11.13 -2.65 3.46
C TRP A 303 -12.43 -3.40 3.15
N VAL A 304 -12.81 -3.50 1.89
CA VAL A 304 -14.01 -4.25 1.47
C VAL A 304 -13.97 -5.67 2.02
N LYS A 305 -12.85 -6.39 1.81
CA LYS A 305 -12.67 -7.75 2.34
C LYS A 305 -12.70 -7.79 3.86
N PHE A 306 -12.16 -6.77 4.53
CA PHE A 306 -12.25 -6.64 5.98
C PHE A 306 -13.69 -6.47 6.45
N CYS A 307 -14.48 -5.60 5.82
CA CYS A 307 -15.88 -5.41 6.13
C CYS A 307 -16.67 -6.71 5.94
N GLU A 308 -16.48 -7.40 4.83
CA GLU A 308 -17.14 -8.68 4.52
C GLU A 308 -16.87 -9.78 5.57
N HIS A 309 -15.66 -9.79 6.19
CA HIS A 309 -15.30 -10.75 7.23
C HIS A 309 -15.72 -10.32 8.65
N TYR A 310 -15.47 -9.06 9.01
CA TYR A 310 -15.55 -8.61 10.41
C TYR A 310 -16.77 -7.74 10.71
N PHE A 311 -17.40 -7.18 9.68
CA PHE A 311 -18.59 -6.32 9.78
C PHE A 311 -19.62 -6.65 8.68
N PRO A 312 -20.02 -7.94 8.55
CA PRO A 312 -20.88 -8.38 7.44
C PRO A 312 -22.25 -7.69 7.40
N ASP A 313 -22.71 -7.13 8.53
CA ASP A 313 -23.98 -6.40 8.61
C ASP A 313 -23.86 -4.93 8.18
N MET A 314 -22.63 -4.45 7.93
CA MET A 314 -22.35 -3.12 7.41
C MET A 314 -22.00 -3.12 5.92
N THR A 315 -22.14 -4.24 5.22
CA THR A 315 -21.89 -4.30 3.77
C THR A 315 -22.81 -3.37 2.98
N ASP A 316 -24.05 -3.20 3.41
CA ASP A 316 -25.00 -2.28 2.77
C ASP A 316 -24.70 -0.79 3.05
N ASN A 317 -23.82 -0.50 4.00
CA ASN A 317 -23.32 0.86 4.23
C ASN A 317 -22.22 1.25 3.25
N MET A 318 -21.55 0.29 2.59
CA MET A 318 -20.54 0.62 1.60
C MET A 318 -21.17 1.28 0.38
N SER A 319 -20.45 2.21 -0.23
CA SER A 319 -20.79 2.72 -1.56
C SER A 319 -20.85 1.57 -2.56
N THR A 320 -21.82 1.58 -3.44
CA THR A 320 -21.97 0.55 -4.48
C THR A 320 -21.02 0.76 -5.65
N CYS A 321 -20.34 1.89 -5.72
CA CYS A 321 -19.38 2.21 -6.78
C CYS A 321 -18.25 1.20 -6.86
N LYS A 322 -17.92 0.75 -8.06
CA LYS A 322 -16.67 0.03 -8.35
C LYS A 322 -15.49 0.94 -8.03
N SER A 323 -14.33 0.36 -7.76
CA SER A 323 -13.10 1.14 -7.59
C SER A 323 -12.65 1.76 -8.92
N PRO A 324 -11.84 2.85 -8.90
CA PRO A 324 -11.30 3.45 -10.14
C PRO A 324 -10.65 2.45 -11.09
N GLN A 325 -9.94 1.44 -10.56
CA GLN A 325 -9.38 0.35 -11.35
C GLN A 325 -10.46 -0.40 -12.14
N GLN A 326 -11.53 -0.80 -11.48
CA GLN A 326 -12.59 -1.60 -12.10
C GLN A 326 -13.48 -0.74 -13.00
N MET A 327 -13.72 0.52 -12.63
CA MET A 327 -14.39 1.46 -13.51
C MET A 327 -13.64 1.68 -14.81
N PHE A 328 -12.30 1.76 -14.76
CA PHE A 328 -11.49 1.97 -15.96
C PHE A 328 -11.58 0.79 -16.91
N GLY A 329 -11.36 -0.44 -16.39
CA GLY A 329 -11.45 -1.63 -17.21
C GLY A 329 -12.86 -1.81 -17.80
N ALA A 330 -13.91 -1.58 -17.00
CA ALA A 330 -15.29 -1.65 -17.45
C ALA A 330 -15.58 -0.62 -18.55
N LEU A 331 -15.19 0.64 -18.36
CA LEU A 331 -15.39 1.71 -19.34
C LEU A 331 -14.60 1.44 -20.63
N TYR A 332 -13.36 0.94 -20.50
CA TYR A 332 -12.49 0.66 -21.64
C TYR A 332 -13.07 -0.46 -22.51
N LYS A 333 -13.52 -1.53 -21.90
CA LYS A 333 -14.08 -2.71 -22.60
C LYS A 333 -15.54 -2.54 -23.07
N THR A 334 -16.24 -1.47 -22.66
CA THR A 334 -17.59 -1.15 -23.14
C THR A 334 -17.60 0.03 -24.11
N TYR A 335 -17.52 1.24 -23.57
CA TYR A 335 -17.61 2.48 -24.34
C TYR A 335 -16.44 2.64 -25.31
N PHE A 336 -15.19 2.45 -24.84
CA PHE A 336 -14.02 2.74 -25.66
C PHE A 336 -13.73 1.64 -26.68
N ALA A 337 -13.98 0.40 -26.35
CA ALA A 337 -13.92 -0.73 -27.29
C ALA A 337 -14.82 -0.50 -28.51
N LYS A 338 -16.06 -0.04 -28.26
CA LYS A 338 -17.00 0.32 -29.34
C LYS A 338 -16.47 1.46 -30.22
N LYS A 339 -15.86 2.50 -29.63
CA LYS A 339 -15.25 3.59 -30.38
C LYS A 339 -14.06 3.18 -31.23
N LEU A 340 -13.24 2.26 -30.73
CA LEU A 340 -12.09 1.71 -31.46
C LEU A 340 -12.48 0.63 -32.47
N GLY A 341 -13.69 0.07 -32.36
CA GLY A 341 -14.12 -1.08 -33.17
C GLY A 341 -13.36 -2.37 -32.84
N ILE A 342 -12.93 -2.53 -31.58
CA ILE A 342 -12.19 -3.71 -31.07
C ILE A 342 -13.16 -4.56 -30.26
N ASP A 343 -13.11 -5.90 -30.45
CA ASP A 343 -13.87 -6.82 -29.59
C ASP A 343 -13.30 -6.75 -28.15
N PRO A 344 -14.11 -6.58 -27.11
CA PRO A 344 -13.67 -6.58 -25.73
C PRO A 344 -12.80 -7.78 -25.32
N LYS A 345 -12.97 -8.94 -25.98
CA LYS A 345 -12.15 -10.15 -25.77
C LYS A 345 -10.70 -10.01 -26.24
N ASP A 346 -10.47 -9.13 -27.22
CA ASP A 346 -9.14 -8.87 -27.77
C ASP A 346 -8.39 -7.80 -27.01
N ILE A 347 -9.06 -7.11 -26.07
CA ILE A 347 -8.45 -6.14 -25.18
C ILE A 347 -7.88 -6.86 -23.96
N PHE A 348 -6.59 -6.63 -23.67
CA PHE A 348 -5.94 -7.05 -22.43
C PHE A 348 -5.64 -5.82 -21.57
N PHE A 349 -6.44 -5.62 -20.52
CA PHE A 349 -6.37 -4.43 -19.67
C PHE A 349 -5.53 -4.69 -18.43
N VAL A 350 -4.41 -3.97 -18.30
CA VAL A 350 -3.47 -4.05 -17.18
C VAL A 350 -3.67 -2.85 -16.24
N SER A 351 -3.66 -3.10 -14.94
CA SER A 351 -3.67 -2.06 -13.92
C SER A 351 -2.37 -2.10 -13.11
N ALA A 352 -1.56 -1.04 -13.17
CA ALA A 352 -0.37 -0.87 -12.34
C ALA A 352 -0.71 -0.08 -11.07
N ILE A 353 -0.54 -0.73 -9.90
CA ILE A 353 -1.11 -0.27 -8.64
C ILE A 353 -0.17 -0.47 -7.44
N PRO A 354 -0.27 0.36 -6.39
CA PRO A 354 0.50 0.21 -5.15
C PRO A 354 -0.02 -0.88 -4.20
N CYS A 355 -1.00 -1.68 -4.63
CA CYS A 355 -1.86 -2.47 -3.74
C CYS A 355 -1.91 -3.94 -4.13
N THR A 356 -1.65 -4.85 -3.20
CA THR A 356 -1.78 -6.30 -3.43
C THR A 356 -3.23 -6.80 -3.36
N ALA A 357 -4.11 -6.11 -2.61
CA ALA A 357 -5.53 -6.46 -2.56
C ALA A 357 -6.27 -6.21 -3.90
N LYS A 358 -5.73 -5.36 -4.76
CA LYS A 358 -6.25 -5.16 -6.12
C LYS A 358 -6.11 -6.40 -7.01
N LYS A 359 -5.08 -7.24 -6.79
CA LYS A 359 -4.98 -8.56 -7.44
C LYS A 359 -6.13 -9.50 -7.04
N PHE A 360 -6.57 -9.41 -5.78
CA PHE A 360 -7.76 -10.12 -5.31
C PHE A 360 -9.05 -9.51 -5.89
N GLU A 361 -9.11 -8.20 -6.02
CA GLU A 361 -10.29 -7.49 -6.56
C GLU A 361 -10.61 -7.89 -8.00
N VAL A 362 -9.60 -8.09 -8.84
CA VAL A 362 -9.75 -8.53 -10.24
C VAL A 362 -10.57 -9.82 -10.35
N GLY A 363 -10.41 -10.77 -9.44
CA GLY A 363 -11.13 -12.04 -9.44
C GLY A 363 -12.45 -12.03 -8.63
N ARG A 364 -12.98 -10.88 -8.22
CA ARG A 364 -14.24 -10.81 -7.48
C ARG A 364 -15.45 -10.97 -8.42
N PRO A 365 -16.54 -11.61 -7.93
CA PRO A 365 -17.81 -11.59 -8.66
C PRO A 365 -18.32 -10.16 -8.91
N GLY A 366 -18.98 -9.94 -10.02
CA GLY A 366 -19.59 -8.64 -10.37
C GLY A 366 -18.60 -7.61 -10.88
N GLN A 367 -17.39 -8.02 -11.28
CA GLN A 367 -16.38 -7.16 -11.91
C GLN A 367 -16.33 -7.34 -13.45
N ASP A 368 -17.00 -8.35 -13.96
CA ASP A 368 -17.07 -8.61 -15.40
C ASP A 368 -18.00 -7.59 -16.10
N VAL A 369 -17.72 -7.35 -17.37
CA VAL A 369 -18.54 -6.53 -18.27
C VAL A 369 -18.65 -7.24 -19.62
N GLU A 370 -19.84 -7.29 -20.19
CA GLU A 370 -20.12 -7.98 -21.48
C GLU A 370 -19.59 -9.44 -21.53
N GLY A 371 -19.50 -10.10 -20.37
CA GLY A 371 -19.04 -11.50 -20.24
C GLY A 371 -17.51 -11.68 -20.27
N VAL A 372 -16.73 -10.60 -20.13
CA VAL A 372 -15.29 -10.63 -19.98
C VAL A 372 -14.86 -9.90 -18.71
N PRO A 373 -13.69 -10.25 -18.10
CA PRO A 373 -13.14 -9.46 -17.00
C PRO A 373 -12.95 -8.00 -17.39
N GLY A 374 -13.39 -7.05 -16.58
CA GLY A 374 -13.11 -5.63 -16.83
C GLY A 374 -11.60 -5.35 -16.82
N VAL A 375 -10.89 -5.86 -15.83
CA VAL A 375 -9.43 -5.83 -15.72
C VAL A 375 -8.89 -7.25 -15.81
N ASP A 376 -7.93 -7.51 -16.70
CA ASP A 376 -7.36 -8.85 -16.89
C ASP A 376 -6.28 -9.17 -15.86
N VAL A 377 -5.45 -8.17 -15.52
CA VAL A 377 -4.39 -8.34 -14.53
C VAL A 377 -4.08 -7.05 -13.79
N ALA A 378 -3.80 -7.16 -12.50
CA ALA A 378 -3.27 -6.09 -11.67
C ALA A 378 -1.81 -6.42 -11.29
N ILE A 379 -0.88 -5.52 -11.60
CA ILE A 379 0.53 -5.61 -11.22
C ILE A 379 0.87 -4.54 -10.20
N THR A 380 1.78 -4.84 -9.28
CA THR A 380 2.23 -3.89 -8.26
C THR A 380 3.27 -2.90 -8.80
N THR A 381 3.52 -1.82 -8.08
CA THR A 381 4.63 -0.89 -8.38
C THR A 381 5.97 -1.64 -8.51
N ARG A 382 6.22 -2.64 -7.67
CA ARG A 382 7.43 -3.46 -7.73
C ARG A 382 7.49 -4.36 -8.95
N GLU A 383 6.37 -4.94 -9.37
CA GLU A 383 6.29 -5.73 -10.60
C GLU A 383 6.56 -4.87 -11.83
N LEU A 384 5.93 -3.69 -11.91
CA LEU A 384 6.19 -2.73 -13.00
C LEU A 384 7.68 -2.33 -13.05
N ALA A 385 8.29 -2.04 -11.89
CA ALA A 385 9.72 -1.73 -11.84
C ALA A 385 10.59 -2.89 -12.35
N ARG A 386 10.25 -4.14 -11.99
CA ARG A 386 10.96 -5.32 -12.52
C ARG A 386 10.79 -5.49 -14.03
N MET A 387 9.61 -5.24 -14.58
CA MET A 387 9.39 -5.25 -16.03
C MET A 387 10.29 -4.24 -16.74
N ILE A 388 10.35 -3.01 -16.24
CA ILE A 388 11.21 -1.94 -16.78
C ILE A 388 12.70 -2.34 -16.71
N GLN A 389 13.14 -2.90 -15.58
CA GLN A 389 14.51 -3.36 -15.37
C GLN A 389 14.86 -4.53 -16.29
N SER A 390 13.98 -5.54 -16.42
CA SER A 390 14.20 -6.73 -17.26
C SER A 390 14.21 -6.39 -18.75
N ALA A 391 13.51 -5.35 -19.17
CA ALA A 391 13.56 -4.82 -20.53
C ALA A 391 14.82 -3.98 -20.81
N GLY A 392 15.71 -3.79 -19.84
CA GLY A 392 16.95 -3.04 -20.00
C GLY A 392 16.75 -1.53 -20.18
N ILE A 393 15.61 -0.99 -19.76
CA ILE A 393 15.27 0.42 -19.91
C ILE A 393 16.03 1.23 -18.86
N ASN A 394 16.88 2.17 -19.29
CA ASN A 394 17.56 3.11 -18.40
C ASN A 394 16.57 4.21 -17.96
N PHE A 395 15.82 3.93 -16.90
CA PHE A 395 14.75 4.79 -16.39
C PHE A 395 15.20 6.24 -16.12
N ARG A 396 16.40 6.42 -15.54
CA ARG A 396 16.92 7.75 -15.19
C ARG A 396 17.27 8.61 -16.40
N ALA A 397 17.60 7.99 -17.54
CA ALA A 397 17.95 8.68 -18.77
C ALA A 397 16.73 9.04 -19.64
N LEU A 398 15.54 8.56 -19.30
CA LEU A 398 14.34 8.84 -20.07
C LEU A 398 13.98 10.33 -20.01
N LYS A 399 13.44 10.85 -21.12
CA LYS A 399 12.72 12.12 -21.14
C LYS A 399 11.28 11.88 -20.71
N ASP A 400 10.67 12.91 -20.15
CA ASP A 400 9.29 12.84 -19.72
C ASP A 400 8.35 12.79 -20.92
N GLU A 401 7.30 11.96 -20.82
CA GLU A 401 6.22 11.81 -21.80
C GLU A 401 4.87 11.92 -21.07
N ALA A 402 3.82 12.34 -21.78
CA ALA A 402 2.47 12.46 -21.24
C ALA A 402 1.66 11.18 -21.44
N PHE A 403 0.61 11.00 -20.67
CA PHE A 403 -0.38 9.94 -20.86
C PHE A 403 -1.11 10.09 -22.21
N ASP A 404 -1.75 9.02 -22.66
CA ASP A 404 -2.44 8.98 -23.94
C ASP A 404 -3.88 9.48 -23.83
N ALA A 405 -4.31 10.29 -24.82
CA ALA A 405 -5.70 10.70 -24.97
C ALA A 405 -6.60 9.49 -25.32
N PRO A 406 -7.88 9.53 -24.98
CA PRO A 406 -8.65 10.67 -24.44
C PRO A 406 -8.73 10.71 -22.91
N PHE A 407 -8.00 9.87 -22.19
CA PHE A 407 -8.03 9.75 -20.72
C PHE A 407 -6.81 10.43 -20.07
N ASP A 408 -6.25 11.43 -20.74
CA ASP A 408 -5.13 12.26 -20.29
C ASP A 408 -5.55 13.48 -19.45
N ILE A 409 -6.86 13.74 -19.36
CA ILE A 409 -7.41 14.83 -18.55
C ILE A 409 -7.95 14.27 -17.25
N ALA A 410 -7.33 14.65 -16.15
CA ALA A 410 -7.75 14.30 -14.81
C ALA A 410 -7.65 15.50 -13.87
N SER A 411 -8.48 15.53 -12.84
CA SER A 411 -8.44 16.59 -11.83
C SER A 411 -7.43 16.31 -10.72
N GLY A 412 -7.02 17.35 -10.01
CA GLY A 412 -6.24 17.23 -8.80
C GLY A 412 -6.96 16.40 -7.73
N ALA A 413 -8.31 16.41 -7.71
CA ALA A 413 -9.11 15.54 -6.85
C ALA A 413 -8.84 14.05 -7.11
N GLY A 414 -8.62 13.64 -8.37
CA GLY A 414 -8.22 12.28 -8.71
C GLY A 414 -6.82 11.93 -8.21
N ALA A 415 -5.88 12.87 -8.24
CA ALA A 415 -4.51 12.66 -7.79
C ALA A 415 -4.42 12.35 -6.28
N ILE A 416 -5.17 13.06 -5.43
CA ILE A 416 -5.12 12.90 -3.97
C ILE A 416 -5.74 11.59 -3.45
N PHE A 417 -6.39 10.77 -4.29
CA PHE A 417 -6.91 9.44 -3.91
C PHE A 417 -5.87 8.51 -3.29
N GLY A 418 -4.60 8.70 -3.61
CA GLY A 418 -3.51 7.91 -3.05
C GLY A 418 -3.20 8.18 -1.59
N ALA A 419 -3.64 9.29 -1.02
CA ALA A 419 -3.44 9.70 0.37
C ALA A 419 -4.71 9.47 1.21
N THR A 420 -4.55 9.18 2.52
CA THR A 420 -5.71 9.07 3.43
C THR A 420 -6.36 10.43 3.64
N GLY A 421 -7.65 10.50 3.41
CA GLY A 421 -8.46 11.73 3.40
C GLY A 421 -8.68 12.29 1.99
N GLY A 422 -7.93 11.82 0.99
CA GLY A 422 -8.04 12.34 -0.37
C GLY A 422 -9.34 11.98 -1.07
N VAL A 423 -9.88 10.78 -0.84
CA VAL A 423 -11.20 10.39 -1.38
C VAL A 423 -12.29 11.22 -0.73
N MET A 424 -12.23 11.37 0.60
CA MET A 424 -13.17 12.21 1.36
C MET A 424 -13.15 13.65 0.85
N GLU A 425 -11.96 14.23 0.71
CA GLU A 425 -11.82 15.60 0.22
C GLU A 425 -12.36 15.76 -1.21
N ALA A 426 -12.04 14.83 -2.12
CA ALA A 426 -12.55 14.84 -3.48
C ALA A 426 -14.09 14.76 -3.53
N ALA A 427 -14.68 13.88 -2.71
CA ALA A 427 -16.14 13.74 -2.60
C ALA A 427 -16.80 15.00 -2.01
N LEU A 428 -16.19 15.60 -0.98
CA LEU A 428 -16.70 16.84 -0.37
C LEU A 428 -16.67 18.00 -1.35
N ARG A 429 -15.61 18.15 -2.16
CA ARG A 429 -15.52 19.19 -3.21
C ARG A 429 -16.72 19.10 -4.17
N THR A 430 -17.07 17.90 -4.61
CA THR A 430 -18.16 17.66 -5.55
C THR A 430 -19.54 17.77 -4.86
N ALA A 431 -19.74 17.10 -3.73
CA ALA A 431 -21.01 17.08 -3.03
C ALA A 431 -21.41 18.49 -2.50
N ALA A 432 -20.43 19.25 -1.99
CA ALA A 432 -20.69 20.59 -1.48
C ALA A 432 -21.20 21.54 -2.59
N GLU A 433 -20.55 21.57 -3.76
CA GLU A 433 -21.03 22.41 -4.88
C GLU A 433 -22.39 21.96 -5.41
N THR A 434 -22.63 20.65 -5.48
CA THR A 434 -23.91 20.10 -5.91
C THR A 434 -25.05 20.49 -4.94
N ILE A 435 -24.81 20.40 -3.63
CA ILE A 435 -25.80 20.75 -2.61
C ILE A 435 -26.03 22.26 -2.55
N LEU A 436 -24.96 23.06 -2.60
CA LEU A 436 -25.04 24.51 -2.49
C LEU A 436 -25.52 25.19 -3.78
N GLY A 437 -25.35 24.55 -4.94
CA GLY A 437 -25.62 25.14 -6.25
C GLY A 437 -24.69 26.30 -6.60
N THR A 438 -23.59 26.47 -5.88
CA THR A 438 -22.62 27.57 -6.05
C THR A 438 -21.20 27.04 -5.95
N LYS A 439 -20.26 27.67 -6.66
CA LYS A 439 -18.84 27.31 -6.61
C LYS A 439 -18.24 27.59 -5.23
N LEU A 440 -17.39 26.67 -4.78
CA LEU A 440 -16.61 26.84 -3.55
C LEU A 440 -15.51 27.90 -3.77
N GLU A 441 -15.38 28.83 -2.83
CA GLU A 441 -14.28 29.79 -2.80
C GLU A 441 -12.94 29.12 -2.41
N LYS A 442 -13.01 28.14 -1.50
CA LYS A 442 -11.88 27.32 -1.05
C LYS A 442 -12.22 25.84 -1.27
N VAL A 443 -11.32 25.10 -1.90
CA VAL A 443 -11.52 23.68 -2.24
C VAL A 443 -10.81 22.71 -1.28
N GLU A 444 -9.93 23.21 -0.41
CA GLU A 444 -9.21 22.43 0.58
C GLU A 444 -10.06 22.16 1.81
N PHE A 445 -10.21 20.89 2.17
CA PHE A 445 -10.82 20.43 3.42
C PHE A 445 -9.71 19.91 4.36
N GLU A 446 -8.97 20.83 4.95
CA GLU A 446 -7.74 20.56 5.72
C GLU A 446 -7.96 19.58 6.89
N ASP A 447 -9.13 19.59 7.54
CA ASP A 447 -9.45 18.74 8.69
C ASP A 447 -9.39 17.24 8.35
N VAL A 448 -9.58 16.87 7.07
CA VAL A 448 -9.50 15.47 6.60
C VAL A 448 -8.14 15.09 6.05
N ARG A 449 -7.21 16.03 5.90
CA ARG A 449 -5.83 15.81 5.45
C ARG A 449 -4.93 15.26 6.55
N GLY A 450 -3.74 14.80 6.18
CA GLY A 450 -2.68 14.35 7.10
C GLY A 450 -2.74 12.87 7.45
N THR A 451 -1.77 12.41 8.24
CA THR A 451 -1.53 10.98 8.51
C THR A 451 -2.08 10.49 9.84
N SER A 452 -2.89 11.30 10.56
CA SER A 452 -3.55 10.87 11.79
C SER A 452 -4.42 9.63 11.54
N PRO A 453 -4.42 8.64 12.44
CA PRO A 453 -5.10 7.36 12.23
C PRO A 453 -6.62 7.47 12.05
N ILE A 454 -7.25 8.38 12.77
CA ILE A 454 -8.68 8.72 12.66
C ILE A 454 -8.79 10.23 12.68
N LYS A 455 -9.57 10.80 11.77
CA LYS A 455 -9.87 12.23 11.65
C LYS A 455 -11.37 12.38 11.50
N THR A 456 -11.95 13.38 12.15
CA THR A 456 -13.39 13.66 12.09
C THR A 456 -13.63 15.15 11.86
N ALA A 457 -14.65 15.46 11.06
CA ALA A 457 -15.04 16.84 10.80
C ALA A 457 -16.56 16.94 10.60
N SER A 458 -17.07 18.17 10.70
CA SER A 458 -18.46 18.49 10.39
C SER A 458 -18.51 19.73 9.52
N TYR A 459 -19.17 19.64 8.38
CA TYR A 459 -19.28 20.71 7.41
C TYR A 459 -20.73 21.14 7.25
N LYS A 460 -20.97 22.44 7.34
CA LYS A 460 -22.29 23.03 7.09
C LYS A 460 -22.43 23.39 5.61
N LEU A 461 -23.30 22.67 4.90
CA LEU A 461 -23.60 22.86 3.48
C LEU A 461 -25.04 23.37 3.32
N GLY A 462 -25.22 24.68 3.31
CA GLY A 462 -26.55 25.31 3.40
C GLY A 462 -27.23 24.98 4.72
N ASP A 463 -28.41 24.37 4.65
CA ASP A 463 -29.18 23.92 5.82
C ASP A 463 -28.76 22.52 6.31
N LEU A 464 -27.95 21.80 5.56
CA LEU A 464 -27.47 20.46 5.88
C LEU A 464 -26.15 20.53 6.65
N THR A 465 -26.01 19.70 7.68
CA THR A 465 -24.71 19.45 8.34
C THR A 465 -24.26 18.04 8.03
N VAL A 466 -23.14 17.91 7.34
CA VAL A 466 -22.54 16.61 6.97
C VAL A 466 -21.39 16.29 7.93
N ARG A 467 -21.52 15.20 8.66
CA ARG A 467 -20.50 14.69 9.60
C ARG A 467 -19.70 13.61 8.91
N VAL A 468 -18.39 13.76 8.91
CA VAL A 468 -17.49 12.86 8.21
C VAL A 468 -16.42 12.29 9.12
N ALA A 469 -15.96 11.08 8.78
CA ALA A 469 -14.79 10.47 9.40
C ALA A 469 -13.85 9.87 8.34
N VAL A 470 -12.56 9.98 8.58
CA VAL A 470 -11.51 9.38 7.76
C VAL A 470 -10.66 8.49 8.63
N THR A 471 -10.41 7.26 8.19
CA THR A 471 -9.53 6.33 8.91
C THR A 471 -8.62 5.55 7.98
N SER A 472 -7.40 5.27 8.45
CA SER A 472 -6.44 4.43 7.76
C SER A 472 -5.85 3.35 8.68
N GLY A 473 -5.70 2.14 8.12
CA GLY A 473 -5.40 0.92 8.87
C GLY A 473 -6.66 0.25 9.44
N THR A 474 -6.81 -1.04 9.18
CA THR A 474 -8.06 -1.76 9.53
C THR A 474 -8.30 -1.91 11.04
N ALA A 475 -7.24 -1.88 11.87
CA ALA A 475 -7.41 -1.82 13.32
C ALA A 475 -8.10 -0.53 13.79
N ASN A 476 -7.81 0.60 13.13
CA ASN A 476 -8.46 1.88 13.41
C ASN A 476 -9.90 1.89 12.86
N ALA A 477 -10.09 1.36 11.65
CA ALA A 477 -11.42 1.16 11.08
C ALA A 477 -12.31 0.32 12.03
N LYS A 478 -11.76 -0.74 12.62
CA LYS A 478 -12.47 -1.57 13.60
C LYS A 478 -12.94 -0.77 14.83
N LYS A 479 -12.11 0.16 15.32
CA LYS A 479 -12.49 1.03 16.46
C LYS A 479 -13.62 1.99 16.07
N LEU A 480 -13.47 2.66 14.94
CA LEU A 480 -14.46 3.62 14.43
C LEU A 480 -15.82 2.95 14.18
N LEU A 481 -15.83 1.82 13.47
CA LEU A 481 -17.07 1.13 13.12
C LEU A 481 -17.79 0.52 14.34
N ARG A 482 -17.06 0.09 15.36
CA ARG A 482 -17.69 -0.32 16.62
C ARG A 482 -18.39 0.84 17.31
N ALA A 483 -17.78 2.03 17.35
CA ALA A 483 -18.38 3.23 17.90
C ALA A 483 -19.64 3.66 17.11
N VAL A 484 -19.66 3.42 15.80
CA VAL A 484 -20.86 3.61 14.96
C VAL A 484 -21.93 2.58 15.29
N GLN A 485 -21.56 1.30 15.43
CA GLN A 485 -22.52 0.21 15.73
C GLN A 485 -23.15 0.31 17.12
N ASP A 486 -22.40 0.76 18.12
CA ASP A 486 -22.90 0.93 19.50
C ASP A 486 -23.61 2.28 19.70
N GLY A 487 -23.63 3.14 18.67
CA GLY A 487 -24.33 4.43 18.67
C GLY A 487 -23.59 5.56 19.40
N SER A 488 -22.35 5.34 19.85
CA SER A 488 -21.54 6.38 20.52
C SER A 488 -21.04 7.44 19.55
N GLU A 489 -20.93 7.10 18.26
CA GLU A 489 -20.52 8.00 17.18
C GLU A 489 -21.51 7.91 16.02
N GLN A 490 -21.75 9.04 15.35
CA GLN A 490 -22.64 9.13 14.20
C GLN A 490 -22.01 9.96 13.10
N TYR A 491 -21.99 9.40 11.87
CA TYR A 491 -21.45 10.03 10.68
C TYR A 491 -22.43 9.85 9.51
N ASP A 492 -22.29 10.71 8.51
CA ASP A 492 -23.02 10.62 7.25
C ASP A 492 -22.16 9.96 6.19
N PHE A 493 -20.82 10.24 6.22
CA PHE A 493 -19.88 9.65 5.27
C PHE A 493 -18.54 9.27 5.95
N ILE A 494 -18.01 8.09 5.61
CA ILE A 494 -16.76 7.57 6.19
C ILE A 494 -15.81 7.12 5.08
N GLU A 495 -14.59 7.64 5.08
CA GLU A 495 -13.50 7.07 4.28
C GLU A 495 -12.73 6.02 5.08
N VAL A 496 -12.52 4.84 4.48
CA VAL A 496 -11.67 3.78 5.04
C VAL A 496 -10.59 3.36 4.07
N MET A 497 -9.34 3.61 4.43
CA MET A 497 -8.17 3.07 3.75
C MET A 497 -7.60 1.87 4.52
N ALA A 498 -7.45 0.70 3.87
CA ALA A 498 -6.89 -0.49 4.53
C ALA A 498 -5.45 -0.31 4.99
N CYS A 499 -4.63 0.42 4.23
CA CYS A 499 -3.22 0.64 4.55
C CYS A 499 -3.03 1.92 5.38
N PRO A 500 -2.19 1.90 6.44
CA PRO A 500 -1.89 3.09 7.23
C PRO A 500 -1.30 4.23 6.38
N GLY A 501 -1.98 5.37 6.32
CA GLY A 501 -1.58 6.53 5.50
C GLY A 501 -2.12 6.52 4.07
N GLY A 502 -2.83 5.48 3.64
CA GLY A 502 -3.39 5.36 2.30
C GLY A 502 -2.56 4.52 1.32
N CYS A 503 -2.84 4.64 0.02
CA CYS A 503 -2.21 3.88 -1.05
C CYS A 503 -0.71 4.20 -1.22
N VAL A 504 -0.25 5.38 -0.82
CA VAL A 504 1.17 5.76 -0.76
C VAL A 504 2.02 4.82 0.11
N ASN A 505 1.37 4.07 1.02
CA ASN A 505 1.98 3.05 1.88
C ASN A 505 1.36 1.65 1.63
N GLY A 506 0.89 1.40 0.43
CA GLY A 506 0.27 0.15 0.02
C GLY A 506 1.23 -1.04 0.02
N GLY A 507 0.67 -2.27 0.11
CA GLY A 507 1.44 -3.51 0.15
C GLY A 507 2.23 -3.82 -1.13
N GLY A 508 1.92 -3.16 -2.25
CA GLY A 508 2.62 -3.24 -3.54
C GLY A 508 3.72 -2.19 -3.76
N GLN A 509 3.90 -1.25 -2.81
CA GLN A 509 4.89 -0.18 -2.89
C GLN A 509 6.34 -0.67 -2.73
N PRO A 510 7.35 0.09 -3.17
CA PRO A 510 8.76 -0.22 -2.94
C PRO A 510 9.06 -0.50 -1.47
N VAL A 511 9.88 -1.52 -1.22
CA VAL A 511 10.26 -1.90 0.14
C VAL A 511 11.50 -1.13 0.55
N GLN A 512 11.36 -0.33 1.59
CA GLN A 512 12.46 0.38 2.24
C GLN A 512 12.96 -0.38 3.46
N ASP A 513 14.27 -0.32 3.72
CA ASP A 513 14.86 -0.98 4.89
C ASP A 513 14.38 -0.37 6.23
N ALA A 514 14.64 -1.08 7.32
CA ALA A 514 14.17 -0.65 8.65
C ALA A 514 14.79 0.67 9.10
N THR A 515 15.99 1.03 8.64
CA THR A 515 16.63 2.30 8.97
C THR A 515 15.92 3.45 8.31
N VAL A 516 15.68 3.38 6.99
CA VAL A 516 14.91 4.40 6.25
C VAL A 516 13.52 4.56 6.86
N ARG A 517 12.80 3.45 7.10
CA ARG A 517 11.46 3.47 7.72
C ARG A 517 11.42 4.05 9.14
N SER A 518 12.56 4.11 9.83
CA SER A 518 12.64 4.69 11.18
C SER A 518 12.97 6.18 11.19
N THR A 519 13.65 6.66 10.15
CA THR A 519 14.21 8.01 10.08
C THR A 519 13.49 8.91 9.09
N VAL A 520 12.77 8.32 8.12
CA VAL A 520 12.03 9.04 7.08
C VAL A 520 10.54 8.78 7.21
N ASP A 521 9.73 9.84 7.27
CA ASP A 521 8.27 9.71 7.16
C ASP A 521 7.88 9.53 5.69
N LEU A 522 7.95 8.26 5.26
CA LEU A 522 7.63 7.86 3.88
C LEU A 522 6.19 8.22 3.49
N LYS A 523 5.25 8.14 4.41
CA LYS A 523 3.83 8.40 4.13
C LYS A 523 3.63 9.86 3.76
N THR A 524 4.14 10.76 4.57
CA THR A 524 4.04 12.21 4.34
C THR A 524 4.80 12.63 3.08
N LYS A 525 6.03 12.13 2.88
CA LYS A 525 6.82 12.48 1.68
C LYS A 525 6.15 12.04 0.37
N ARG A 526 5.64 10.81 0.33
CA ARG A 526 4.95 10.27 -0.85
C ARG A 526 3.60 10.95 -1.09
N ALA A 527 2.85 11.27 -0.02
CA ALA A 527 1.58 11.99 -0.12
C ALA A 527 1.78 13.43 -0.60
N ALA A 528 2.89 14.08 -0.24
CA ALA A 528 3.19 15.45 -0.67
C ALA A 528 3.28 15.60 -2.20
N VAL A 529 3.70 14.55 -2.93
CA VAL A 529 3.67 14.54 -4.40
C VAL A 529 2.25 14.69 -4.90
N LEU A 530 1.31 13.89 -4.38
CA LEU A 530 -0.08 13.88 -4.83
C LEU A 530 -0.81 15.19 -4.50
N TYR A 531 -0.53 15.78 -3.34
CA TYR A 531 -1.05 17.11 -3.00
C TYR A 531 -0.40 18.20 -3.86
N GLY A 532 0.88 18.05 -4.22
CA GLY A 532 1.55 18.93 -5.18
C GLY A 532 0.93 18.86 -6.58
N ASP A 533 0.56 17.67 -7.04
CA ASP A 533 -0.17 17.47 -8.30
C ASP A 533 -1.53 18.16 -8.25
N ASP A 534 -2.29 18.05 -7.13
CA ASP A 534 -3.56 18.74 -6.95
C ASP A 534 -3.39 20.26 -6.94
N ASP A 535 -2.40 20.79 -6.20
CA ASP A 535 -2.18 22.23 -6.06
C ASP A 535 -1.74 22.89 -7.37
N ASN A 536 -1.02 22.15 -8.22
CA ASN A 536 -0.55 22.63 -9.53
C ASN A 536 -1.54 22.39 -10.67
N ASN A 537 -2.63 21.64 -10.45
CA ASN A 537 -3.63 21.36 -11.47
C ASN A 537 -4.69 22.49 -11.51
N GLU A 538 -4.93 23.05 -12.69
CA GLU A 538 -6.01 24.03 -12.88
C GLU A 538 -7.39 23.41 -12.66
N LEU A 539 -7.55 22.12 -12.97
CA LEU A 539 -8.76 21.34 -12.74
C LEU A 539 -8.66 20.62 -11.39
N ARG A 540 -9.32 21.13 -10.37
CA ARG A 540 -9.21 20.60 -8.99
C ARG A 540 -10.46 19.84 -8.51
N LYS A 541 -11.48 19.69 -9.34
CA LYS A 541 -12.76 19.08 -8.97
C LYS A 541 -13.21 18.05 -10.02
N SER A 542 -13.59 16.88 -9.55
CA SER A 542 -13.94 15.75 -10.40
C SER A 542 -15.13 16.04 -11.33
N HIS A 543 -16.18 16.70 -10.83
CA HIS A 543 -17.38 17.04 -11.60
C HIS A 543 -17.15 18.14 -12.67
N GLU A 544 -16.02 18.83 -12.62
CA GLU A 544 -15.63 19.79 -13.65
C GLU A 544 -14.87 19.13 -14.80
N ASN A 545 -14.42 17.86 -14.66
CA ASN A 545 -13.64 17.14 -15.68
C ASN A 545 -14.42 17.03 -17.01
N PRO A 546 -13.93 17.66 -18.11
CA PRO A 546 -14.63 17.68 -19.37
C PRO A 546 -14.70 16.30 -20.05
N ALA A 547 -13.71 15.42 -19.79
CA ALA A 547 -13.72 14.07 -20.32
C ALA A 547 -14.78 13.20 -19.64
N CYS A 548 -14.96 13.35 -18.32
CA CYS A 548 -16.07 12.68 -17.60
C CYS A 548 -17.44 13.18 -18.09
N LYS A 549 -17.62 14.50 -18.21
CA LYS A 549 -18.86 15.09 -18.75
C LYS A 549 -19.23 14.51 -20.11
N LYS A 550 -18.24 14.44 -21.00
CA LYS A 550 -18.44 13.88 -22.35
C LYS A 550 -18.90 12.43 -22.32
N ILE A 551 -18.40 11.62 -21.41
CA ILE A 551 -18.82 10.21 -21.27
C ILE A 551 -20.26 10.11 -20.78
N TYR A 552 -20.69 10.96 -19.85
CA TYR A 552 -22.09 11.03 -19.48
C TYR A 552 -22.97 11.45 -20.66
N GLU A 553 -22.60 12.50 -21.38
CA GLU A 553 -23.36 12.97 -22.56
C GLU A 553 -23.46 11.92 -23.67
N GLU A 554 -22.39 11.16 -23.93
CA GLU A 554 -22.33 10.21 -25.06
C GLU A 554 -22.78 8.80 -24.70
N PHE A 555 -22.74 8.39 -23.41
CA PHE A 555 -22.89 6.99 -23.04
C PHE A 555 -23.78 6.75 -21.83
N PHE A 556 -23.51 7.32 -20.67
CA PHE A 556 -24.26 7.03 -19.44
C PHE A 556 -25.54 7.86 -19.29
N GLY A 557 -25.64 9.03 -19.88
CA GLY A 557 -26.70 10.01 -19.69
C GLY A 557 -26.44 10.89 -18.46
N GLU A 558 -26.71 10.36 -17.27
CA GLU A 558 -26.51 11.07 -15.99
C GLU A 558 -25.91 10.14 -14.92
N PRO A 559 -25.28 10.70 -13.87
CA PRO A 559 -24.82 9.92 -12.73
C PRO A 559 -25.97 9.13 -12.09
N GLY A 560 -25.68 7.87 -11.69
CA GLY A 560 -26.70 6.98 -11.13
C GLY A 560 -27.74 6.46 -12.13
N SER A 561 -27.56 6.68 -13.44
CA SER A 561 -28.44 6.09 -14.45
C SER A 561 -28.41 4.56 -14.44
N HIS A 562 -29.42 3.90 -15.05
CA HIS A 562 -29.46 2.44 -15.12
C HIS A 562 -28.18 1.86 -15.76
N LEU A 563 -27.68 2.45 -16.83
CA LEU A 563 -26.46 2.01 -17.51
C LEU A 563 -25.20 2.26 -16.65
N ALA A 564 -25.16 3.38 -15.93
CA ALA A 564 -24.07 3.65 -14.97
C ALA A 564 -24.06 2.58 -13.85
N HIS A 565 -25.23 2.24 -13.30
CA HIS A 565 -25.35 1.18 -12.30
C HIS A 565 -24.91 -0.19 -12.83
N GLU A 566 -25.25 -0.54 -14.05
CA GLU A 566 -24.86 -1.82 -14.66
C GLU A 566 -23.34 -1.93 -14.84
N ILE A 567 -22.67 -0.85 -15.26
CA ILE A 567 -21.25 -0.87 -15.65
C ILE A 567 -20.33 -0.45 -14.51
N LEU A 568 -20.72 0.57 -13.73
CA LEU A 568 -19.83 1.23 -12.75
C LEU A 568 -20.09 0.81 -11.30
N HIS A 569 -21.15 0.05 -11.02
CA HIS A 569 -21.49 -0.36 -9.66
C HIS A 569 -21.29 -1.86 -9.44
N THR A 570 -21.26 -2.28 -8.18
CA THR A 570 -21.03 -3.67 -7.76
C THR A 570 -21.76 -3.96 -6.46
N HIS A 571 -21.67 -5.19 -5.99
CA HIS A 571 -22.24 -5.64 -4.73
C HIS A 571 -21.20 -6.37 -3.88
N TYR A 572 -21.50 -6.56 -2.60
CA TYR A 572 -20.62 -7.18 -1.63
C TYR A 572 -21.21 -8.48 -1.09
N VAL A 573 -20.33 -9.35 -0.61
CA VAL A 573 -20.71 -10.66 -0.08
C VAL A 573 -20.36 -10.75 1.40
N LYS A 574 -21.23 -11.39 2.20
CA LYS A 574 -20.92 -11.69 3.60
C LYS A 574 -19.98 -12.89 3.66
N ARG A 575 -18.82 -12.72 4.30
CA ARG A 575 -17.85 -13.80 4.55
C ARG A 575 -17.86 -14.16 6.02
N GLY A 576 -17.62 -15.44 6.34
CA GLY A 576 -17.35 -15.87 7.70
C GLY A 576 -15.91 -15.56 8.14
N LEU A 577 -15.63 -15.70 9.46
CA LEU A 577 -14.28 -15.62 10.03
C LEU A 577 -13.55 -16.96 9.88
#